data_105bd44daf8026c0680198a133596f7d
#
_entry.id   105bd44daf8026c0680198a133596f7d
#
_cell.length_a   1.000
_cell.length_b   1.000
_cell.length_c   1.000
_cell.angle_alpha   90.00
_cell.angle_beta   90.00
_cell.angle_gamma   90.00
#
_symmetry.space_group_name_H-M   'P 1'
#
loop_
_entity.id
_entity.type
_entity.pdbx_description
1 polymer ?
#
loop_
_entity_poly.entity_id
_entity_poly.type
_entity_poly.pdbx_seq_one_letter_code
_entity_poly.pdbx_strand_id
1 'polypeptide(L)'
;MRQMMAGKVALCAMILSLLVMTGASAQDFVKSPVGAKHVILIGYDGYGGNYVQWDQLPNFSRLRDKGAWTLKKRSVIPSVSAINWATILMGAGSELHGFRTWGSKAPDLPSAFLTENGLFPDIFYMARQTYPEAKLCACYSWDGIGYLFDKKAMNEDKFVETDEEVCQLGLEYEKDATLAFIYFSQPDSTGHNIGWGTQEYYDAVKKLDGFLGQLLDYLEANNRFEDTVVMFVSDHGGIEKGHGGETMEEMEAPFMILGCGVKPGEITDVVAGYDVAATIAWVMGITPHQAWRGRAITSAFGK
;
A
#
# COMPACT_ATOMS: atom_id res chain seq x y z
N MET A 1 75.66 4.27 52.12
CA MET A 1 74.29 4.16 52.65
C MET A 1 73.45 5.16 51.92
N ARG A 2 72.58 4.77 51.02
CA ARG A 2 71.31 5.28 50.57
C ARG A 2 70.90 4.57 49.30
N GLN A 3 69.96 3.68 49.44
CA GLN A 3 69.33 2.98 48.36
C GLN A 3 68.51 3.94 47.55
N MET A 4 68.65 3.92 46.25
CA MET A 4 67.70 4.58 45.28
C MET A 4 66.72 3.53 44.77
N MET A 5 65.51 3.67 45.11
CA MET A 5 64.38 2.89 44.56
C MET A 5 64.03 3.42 43.21
N ALA A 6 64.10 2.55 42.19
CA ALA A 6 63.64 2.81 40.86
C ALA A 6 62.11 2.56 40.74
N GLY A 7 61.38 3.62 40.53
CA GLY A 7 59.90 3.54 40.24
C GLY A 7 59.65 3.11 38.79
N LYS A 8 58.95 2.00 38.65
CA LYS A 8 58.44 1.56 37.34
C LYS A 8 57.15 2.34 37.02
N VAL A 9 57.18 3.17 35.96
CA VAL A 9 56.01 3.79 35.39
C VAL A 9 55.33 2.76 34.48
N ALA A 10 54.13 2.29 34.86
CA ALA A 10 53.30 1.46 34.02
C ALA A 10 52.50 2.34 33.06
N LEU A 11 52.78 2.25 31.77
CA LEU A 11 52.05 2.90 30.69
C LEU A 11 50.77 2.09 30.42
N CYS A 12 49.62 2.56 30.92
CA CYS A 12 48.33 1.99 30.57
C CYS A 12 47.95 2.45 29.14
N ALA A 13 48.09 1.61 28.17
CA ALA A 13 47.54 1.80 26.84
C ALA A 13 46.03 1.52 26.89
N MET A 14 45.22 2.59 26.89
CA MET A 14 43.79 2.48 26.63
C MET A 14 43.57 2.15 25.14
N ILE A 15 43.25 0.90 24.85
CA ILE A 15 42.72 0.50 23.55
C ILE A 15 41.27 0.96 23.51
N LEU A 16 41.00 2.08 22.81
CA LEU A 16 39.67 2.54 22.48
C LEU A 16 39.14 1.65 21.35
N SER A 17 38.43 0.59 21.70
CA SER A 17 37.69 -0.22 20.72
C SER A 17 36.53 0.62 20.21
N LEU A 18 36.71 1.18 19.01
CA LEU A 18 35.62 1.75 18.23
C LEU A 18 34.66 0.59 17.87
N LEU A 19 33.57 0.43 18.62
CA LEU A 19 32.42 -0.36 18.18
C LEU A 19 31.84 0.39 16.99
N VAL A 20 32.21 -0.04 15.79
CA VAL A 20 31.41 0.28 14.60
C VAL A 20 30.10 -0.48 14.78
N MET A 21 29.09 0.20 15.31
CA MET A 21 27.71 -0.26 15.17
C MET A 21 27.39 -0.21 13.68
N THR A 22 27.58 -1.32 12.99
CA THR A 22 26.90 -1.54 11.72
C THR A 22 25.42 -1.57 12.08
N GLY A 23 24.73 -0.45 11.83
CA GLY A 23 23.29 -0.40 11.99
C GLY A 23 22.70 -1.49 11.11
N ALA A 24 22.16 -2.54 11.72
CA ALA A 24 21.27 -3.44 11.02
C ALA A 24 20.17 -2.56 10.45
N SER A 25 20.04 -2.55 9.12
CA SER A 25 18.94 -1.78 8.51
C SER A 25 17.64 -2.38 9.03
N ALA A 26 16.66 -1.54 9.36
CA ALA A 26 15.35 -1.93 9.87
C ALA A 26 14.61 -2.98 8.98
N GLN A 27 15.20 -3.36 7.87
CA GLN A 27 14.68 -4.22 6.82
C GLN A 27 14.92 -5.72 7.01
N ASP A 28 15.82 -6.14 7.93
CA ASP A 28 16.20 -7.55 8.06
C ASP A 28 15.20 -8.41 8.87
N PHE A 29 14.12 -7.83 9.39
CA PHE A 29 13.15 -8.55 10.22
C PHE A 29 11.88 -9.02 9.47
N VAL A 30 11.62 -8.55 8.25
CA VAL A 30 10.45 -8.99 7.47
C VAL A 30 10.63 -10.42 6.99
N LYS A 31 9.75 -11.32 7.45
CA LYS A 31 9.79 -12.75 7.14
C LYS A 31 8.96 -13.09 5.89
N SER A 32 9.24 -12.43 4.80
CA SER A 32 8.52 -12.61 3.55
C SER A 32 8.71 -14.02 2.95
N PRO A 33 7.65 -14.70 2.53
CA PRO A 33 7.76 -15.97 1.80
C PRO A 33 8.37 -15.81 0.40
N VAL A 34 8.38 -14.58 -0.13
CA VAL A 34 8.92 -14.25 -1.47
C VAL A 34 10.22 -13.46 -1.42
N GLY A 35 10.74 -13.15 -0.22
CA GLY A 35 11.98 -12.40 -0.05
C GLY A 35 11.79 -10.88 -0.08
N ALA A 36 10.57 -10.38 -0.12
CA ALA A 36 10.29 -8.94 -0.09
C ALA A 36 10.63 -8.34 1.27
N LYS A 37 11.21 -7.14 1.27
CA LYS A 37 11.45 -6.30 2.44
C LYS A 37 10.52 -5.09 2.49
N HIS A 38 9.99 -4.73 1.34
CA HIS A 38 9.16 -3.56 1.13
C HIS A 38 7.88 -3.90 0.39
N VAL A 39 6.78 -3.26 0.78
CA VAL A 39 5.52 -3.31 0.04
C VAL A 39 5.04 -1.88 -0.22
N ILE A 40 4.76 -1.57 -1.46
CA ILE A 40 4.21 -0.27 -1.90
C ILE A 40 2.81 -0.53 -2.45
N LEU A 41 1.81 -0.02 -1.76
CA LEU A 41 0.42 -0.03 -2.23
C LEU A 41 0.12 1.29 -2.92
N ILE A 42 -0.18 1.26 -4.22
CA ILE A 42 -0.58 2.42 -5.01
C ILE A 42 -2.08 2.33 -5.25
N GLY A 43 -2.81 3.36 -4.85
CA GLY A 43 -4.26 3.44 -4.98
C GLY A 43 -4.70 4.56 -5.91
N TYR A 44 -5.57 4.25 -6.89
CA TYR A 44 -6.31 5.25 -7.67
C TYR A 44 -7.78 5.17 -7.29
N ASP A 45 -8.38 6.31 -6.92
CA ASP A 45 -9.81 6.36 -6.63
C ASP A 45 -10.65 6.32 -7.90
N GLY A 46 -11.71 5.52 -7.91
CA GLY A 46 -12.71 5.50 -8.96
C GLY A 46 -12.23 4.98 -10.33
N TYR A 47 -11.10 4.25 -10.40
CA TYR A 47 -10.60 3.72 -11.68
C TYR A 47 -11.20 2.35 -11.99
N GLY A 48 -12.27 2.34 -12.77
CA GLY A 48 -12.94 1.10 -13.20
C GLY A 48 -12.15 0.27 -14.21
N GLY A 49 -12.22 -1.05 -14.08
CA GLY A 49 -11.53 -1.99 -14.96
C GLY A 49 -11.94 -1.86 -16.44
N ASN A 50 -13.19 -1.48 -16.70
CA ASN A 50 -13.75 -1.26 -18.05
C ASN A 50 -13.15 -0.04 -18.77
N TYR A 51 -12.50 0.87 -18.03
CA TYR A 51 -11.91 2.09 -18.57
C TYR A 51 -10.41 1.96 -18.85
N VAL A 52 -9.81 0.81 -18.67
CA VAL A 52 -8.38 0.59 -18.91
C VAL A 52 -8.09 0.56 -20.40
N GLN A 53 -7.29 1.53 -20.87
CA GLN A 53 -6.86 1.66 -22.26
C GLN A 53 -5.35 1.37 -22.36
N TRP A 54 -4.97 0.10 -22.46
CA TRP A 54 -3.57 -0.35 -22.44
C TRP A 54 -2.65 0.43 -23.40
N ASP A 55 -3.12 0.70 -24.62
CA ASP A 55 -2.33 1.36 -25.66
C ASP A 55 -2.04 2.85 -25.33
N GLN A 56 -2.79 3.43 -24.40
CA GLN A 56 -2.65 4.83 -24.00
C GLN A 56 -1.84 4.99 -22.70
N LEU A 57 -1.55 3.89 -21.98
CA LEU A 57 -1.02 3.87 -20.63
C LEU A 57 0.27 3.02 -20.58
N PRO A 58 1.41 3.56 -21.04
CA PRO A 58 2.64 2.79 -21.16
C PRO A 58 3.15 2.25 -19.81
N ASN A 59 3.01 3.02 -18.73
CA ASN A 59 3.48 2.60 -17.41
C ASN A 59 2.54 1.59 -16.75
N PHE A 60 1.23 1.75 -16.94
CA PHE A 60 0.24 0.76 -16.51
C PHE A 60 0.40 -0.56 -17.27
N SER A 61 0.78 -0.49 -18.55
CA SER A 61 1.15 -1.67 -19.34
C SER A 61 2.39 -2.39 -18.81
N ARG A 62 3.35 -1.68 -18.17
CA ARG A 62 4.49 -2.33 -17.46
C ARG A 62 4.01 -3.23 -16.33
N LEU A 63 2.97 -2.83 -15.57
CA LEU A 63 2.38 -3.68 -14.53
C LEU A 63 1.77 -4.95 -15.13
N ARG A 64 1.08 -4.85 -16.27
CA ARG A 64 0.53 -6.00 -17.00
C ARG A 64 1.64 -6.94 -17.51
N ASP A 65 2.62 -6.37 -18.18
CA ASP A 65 3.61 -7.15 -18.95
C ASP A 65 4.66 -7.81 -18.05
N LYS A 66 4.99 -7.17 -16.92
CA LYS A 66 6.00 -7.65 -15.96
C LYS A 66 5.39 -8.20 -14.67
N GLY A 67 4.09 -8.06 -14.44
CA GLY A 67 3.41 -8.41 -13.20
C GLY A 67 2.22 -9.34 -13.37
N ALA A 68 1.60 -9.67 -12.25
CA ALA A 68 0.32 -10.37 -12.19
C ALA A 68 -0.81 -9.35 -12.15
N TRP A 69 -1.91 -9.55 -12.88
CA TRP A 69 -2.94 -8.55 -13.03
C TRP A 69 -4.35 -9.13 -13.22
N THR A 70 -5.35 -8.37 -12.79
CA THR A 70 -6.76 -8.53 -13.17
C THR A 70 -7.44 -7.17 -13.27
N LEU A 71 -8.40 -7.02 -14.17
CA LEU A 71 -9.27 -5.85 -14.26
C LEU A 71 -10.61 -6.07 -13.56
N LYS A 72 -10.80 -7.21 -12.90
CA LYS A 72 -12.08 -7.70 -12.36
C LYS A 72 -12.05 -7.89 -10.84
N LYS A 73 -11.16 -7.15 -10.12
CA LYS A 73 -11.26 -7.11 -8.65
C LYS A 73 -12.63 -6.55 -8.27
N ARG A 74 -13.35 -7.27 -7.42
CA ARG A 74 -14.68 -6.87 -6.96
C ARG A 74 -14.62 -5.93 -5.76
N SER A 75 -15.32 -4.82 -5.91
CA SER A 75 -15.65 -3.93 -4.80
C SER A 75 -16.79 -4.51 -3.97
N VAL A 76 -16.94 -4.08 -2.72
CA VAL A 76 -18.12 -4.40 -1.90
C VAL A 76 -19.24 -3.37 -2.16
N ILE A 77 -20.46 -3.77 -1.88
CA ILE A 77 -21.64 -2.91 -2.03
C ILE A 77 -21.92 -2.18 -0.71
N PRO A 78 -22.21 -0.89 -0.78
CA PRO A 78 -22.20 -0.01 -1.94
C PRO A 78 -20.77 0.28 -2.42
N SER A 79 -20.61 0.45 -3.75
CA SER A 79 -19.32 0.71 -4.41
C SER A 79 -18.87 2.16 -4.22
N VAL A 80 -18.60 2.56 -2.97
CA VAL A 80 -18.19 3.92 -2.58
C VAL A 80 -16.87 3.93 -1.82
N SER A 81 -16.17 5.07 -1.88
CA SER A 81 -14.75 5.20 -1.53
C SER A 81 -14.42 4.77 -0.10
N ALA A 82 -14.99 5.40 0.95
CA ALA A 82 -14.59 5.06 2.32
C ALA A 82 -14.84 3.60 2.69
N ILE A 83 -15.93 2.99 2.18
CA ILE A 83 -16.23 1.58 2.41
C ILE A 83 -15.20 0.68 1.75
N ASN A 84 -14.91 0.94 0.47
CA ASN A 84 -14.02 0.06 -0.30
C ASN A 84 -12.55 0.25 0.08
N TRP A 85 -12.11 1.48 0.41
CA TRP A 85 -10.78 1.69 0.97
C TRP A 85 -10.62 1.06 2.36
N ALA A 86 -11.64 1.19 3.24
CA ALA A 86 -11.65 0.46 4.52
C ALA A 86 -11.57 -1.05 4.29
N THR A 87 -12.34 -1.60 3.35
CA THR A 87 -12.32 -3.01 2.96
C THR A 87 -10.93 -3.46 2.49
N ILE A 88 -10.28 -2.65 1.64
CA ILE A 88 -8.93 -2.89 1.11
C ILE A 88 -7.88 -2.92 2.22
N LEU A 89 -7.95 -1.97 3.16
CA LEU A 89 -6.95 -1.84 4.23
C LEU A 89 -7.23 -2.76 5.44
N MET A 90 -8.49 -3.10 5.69
CA MET A 90 -8.93 -3.87 6.86
C MET A 90 -9.21 -5.35 6.58
N GLY A 91 -9.07 -5.81 5.34
CA GLY A 91 -9.25 -7.23 4.98
C GLY A 91 -10.63 -7.82 5.27
N ALA A 92 -11.67 -7.00 5.39
CA ALA A 92 -13.04 -7.40 5.74
C ALA A 92 -14.06 -6.47 5.07
N GLY A 93 -15.31 -6.90 4.98
CA GLY A 93 -16.39 -6.10 4.43
C GLY A 93 -17.00 -5.14 5.47
N SER A 94 -17.91 -4.27 4.97
CA SER A 94 -18.56 -3.22 5.77
C SER A 94 -19.37 -3.75 6.94
N GLU A 95 -19.88 -4.98 6.84
CA GLU A 95 -20.59 -5.68 7.92
C GLU A 95 -19.71 -5.98 9.14
N LEU A 96 -18.38 -5.96 8.97
CA LEU A 96 -17.41 -6.22 10.04
C LEU A 96 -16.68 -4.95 10.49
N HIS A 97 -16.17 -4.13 9.57
CA HIS A 97 -15.45 -2.91 9.93
C HIS A 97 -16.36 -1.73 10.24
N GLY A 98 -17.61 -1.73 9.79
CA GLY A 98 -18.64 -0.78 10.19
C GLY A 98 -18.74 0.51 9.36
N PHE A 99 -17.81 0.79 8.46
CA PHE A 99 -17.91 1.95 7.54
C PHE A 99 -18.97 1.68 6.47
N ARG A 100 -19.90 2.65 6.24
CA ARG A 100 -21.06 2.45 5.36
C ARG A 100 -21.37 3.58 4.40
N THR A 101 -20.77 4.74 4.57
CA THR A 101 -21.03 5.90 3.70
C THR A 101 -19.73 6.38 3.04
N TRP A 102 -19.83 7.09 1.94
CA TRP A 102 -18.68 7.53 1.16
C TRP A 102 -17.69 8.40 1.96
N GLY A 103 -18.15 9.19 2.91
CA GLY A 103 -17.35 10.11 3.70
C GLY A 103 -17.31 9.74 5.18
N SER A 104 -17.50 8.47 5.56
CA SER A 104 -17.42 8.03 6.95
C SER A 104 -16.05 8.35 7.55
N LYS A 105 -16.05 9.12 8.63
CA LYS A 105 -14.87 9.47 9.45
C LYS A 105 -14.72 8.59 10.70
N ALA A 106 -15.69 7.74 10.91
CA ALA A 106 -15.75 6.72 11.95
C ALA A 106 -16.70 5.62 11.47
N PRO A 107 -16.64 4.42 12.04
CA PRO A 107 -17.60 3.37 11.71
C PRO A 107 -19.05 3.83 11.96
N ASP A 108 -19.91 3.73 10.95
CA ASP A 108 -21.35 4.05 11.06
C ASP A 108 -22.13 2.96 11.81
N LEU A 109 -21.61 1.75 11.80
CA LEU A 109 -22.07 0.62 12.60
C LEU A 109 -21.00 0.22 13.62
N PRO A 110 -21.36 -0.36 14.75
CA PRO A 110 -20.38 -0.98 15.65
C PRO A 110 -19.52 -1.99 14.90
N SER A 111 -18.21 -1.78 14.91
CA SER A 111 -17.26 -2.75 14.34
C SER A 111 -17.33 -4.06 15.10
N ALA A 112 -17.23 -5.20 14.39
CA ALA A 112 -17.26 -6.52 14.98
C ALA A 112 -16.07 -6.81 15.91
N PHE A 113 -14.98 -6.06 15.76
CA PHE A 113 -13.81 -6.07 16.62
C PHE A 113 -13.17 -4.68 16.64
N LEU A 114 -12.64 -4.26 17.79
CA LEU A 114 -11.84 -3.04 17.93
C LEU A 114 -10.50 -3.37 18.56
N THR A 115 -9.44 -2.81 18.00
CA THR A 115 -8.12 -2.78 18.62
C THR A 115 -8.14 -1.89 19.86
N GLU A 116 -7.07 -1.88 20.65
CA GLU A 116 -6.87 -0.93 21.76
C GLU A 116 -6.85 0.53 21.29
N ASN A 117 -6.65 0.76 20.00
CA ASN A 117 -6.67 2.09 19.39
C ASN A 117 -8.08 2.53 18.95
N GLY A 118 -9.09 1.65 19.08
CA GLY A 118 -10.50 1.97 18.82
C GLY A 118 -10.90 1.87 17.34
N LEU A 119 -10.10 1.20 16.50
CA LEU A 119 -10.40 0.95 15.09
C LEU A 119 -10.42 -0.57 14.83
N PHE A 120 -11.13 -0.99 13.78
CA PHE A 120 -11.03 -2.35 13.27
C PHE A 120 -9.58 -2.61 12.80
N PRO A 121 -8.98 -3.80 13.06
CA PRO A 121 -7.58 -4.05 12.73
C PRO A 121 -7.33 -3.94 11.23
N ASP A 122 -6.51 -2.98 10.83
CA ASP A 122 -6.03 -2.73 9.47
C ASP A 122 -4.62 -3.27 9.27
N ILE A 123 -4.13 -3.23 8.04
CA ILE A 123 -2.82 -3.77 7.68
C ILE A 123 -1.65 -3.03 8.36
N PHE A 124 -1.77 -1.73 8.62
CA PHE A 124 -0.72 -0.96 9.30
C PHE A 124 -0.65 -1.31 10.79
N TYR A 125 -1.80 -1.44 11.45
CA TYR A 125 -1.87 -1.97 12.81
C TYR A 125 -1.20 -3.35 12.88
N MET A 126 -1.56 -4.28 11.99
CA MET A 126 -0.99 -5.62 11.96
C MET A 126 0.52 -5.62 11.68
N ALA A 127 0.98 -4.74 10.79
CA ALA A 127 2.40 -4.56 10.50
C ALA A 127 3.17 -4.05 11.72
N ARG A 128 2.63 -3.05 12.44
CA ARG A 128 3.23 -2.50 13.66
C ARG A 128 3.29 -3.53 14.79
N GLN A 129 2.23 -4.33 14.98
CA GLN A 129 2.22 -5.38 15.98
C GLN A 129 3.24 -6.49 15.69
N THR A 130 3.46 -6.79 14.42
CA THR A 130 4.41 -7.84 14.01
C THR A 130 5.84 -7.33 13.97
N TYR A 131 6.04 -6.10 13.50
CA TYR A 131 7.33 -5.46 13.27
C TYR A 131 7.35 -4.06 13.91
N PRO A 132 7.69 -3.96 15.21
CA PRO A 132 7.64 -2.70 15.95
C PRO A 132 8.49 -1.56 15.35
N GLU A 133 9.59 -1.90 14.66
CA GLU A 133 10.53 -0.95 14.04
C GLU A 133 10.23 -0.68 12.55
N ALA A 134 9.16 -1.26 11.99
CA ALA A 134 8.82 -1.05 10.58
C ALA A 134 8.54 0.43 10.30
N LYS A 135 9.05 0.95 9.18
CA LYS A 135 8.70 2.28 8.69
C LYS A 135 7.41 2.18 7.89
N LEU A 136 6.32 2.69 8.47
CA LEU A 136 4.96 2.64 7.91
C LEU A 136 4.55 4.05 7.50
N CYS A 137 4.22 4.25 6.22
CA CYS A 137 3.96 5.54 5.63
C CYS A 137 2.66 5.56 4.82
N ALA A 138 1.94 6.69 4.86
CA ALA A 138 0.81 6.94 3.95
C ALA A 138 0.83 8.39 3.48
N CYS A 139 0.55 8.60 2.18
CA CYS A 139 0.26 9.92 1.63
C CYS A 139 -0.96 9.84 0.71
N TYR A 140 -1.81 10.84 0.78
CA TYR A 140 -3.10 10.82 0.11
C TYR A 140 -3.62 12.23 -0.17
N SER A 141 -4.37 12.39 -1.27
CA SER A 141 -4.97 13.65 -1.73
C SER A 141 -6.47 13.76 -1.45
N TRP A 142 -7.05 12.82 -0.70
CA TRP A 142 -8.38 12.92 -0.11
C TRP A 142 -8.32 12.63 1.39
N ASP A 143 -8.77 13.58 2.22
CA ASP A 143 -8.64 13.51 3.68
C ASP A 143 -9.39 12.33 4.32
N GLY A 144 -10.43 11.83 3.62
CA GLY A 144 -11.21 10.66 4.03
C GLY A 144 -10.38 9.40 4.28
N ILE A 145 -9.29 9.22 3.54
CA ILE A 145 -8.37 8.08 3.70
C ILE A 145 -7.79 8.02 5.11
N GLY A 146 -7.42 9.17 5.69
CA GLY A 146 -6.80 9.24 7.01
C GLY A 146 -7.69 8.78 8.18
N TYR A 147 -8.95 8.40 7.93
CA TYR A 147 -9.86 7.82 8.93
C TYR A 147 -10.00 6.30 8.80
N LEU A 148 -9.36 5.68 7.81
CA LEU A 148 -9.57 4.28 7.42
C LEU A 148 -8.41 3.35 7.83
N PHE A 149 -7.45 3.85 8.61
CA PHE A 149 -6.35 3.06 9.17
C PHE A 149 -5.88 3.64 10.52
N ASP A 150 -5.15 2.84 11.27
CA ASP A 150 -4.63 3.23 12.59
C ASP A 150 -3.45 4.20 12.46
N LYS A 151 -3.71 5.50 12.65
CA LYS A 151 -2.68 6.55 12.63
C LYS A 151 -1.59 6.37 13.69
N LYS A 152 -1.88 5.69 14.81
CA LYS A 152 -0.88 5.43 15.86
C LYS A 152 0.15 4.38 15.42
N ALA A 153 -0.18 3.59 14.40
CA ALA A 153 0.76 2.65 13.81
C ALA A 153 1.80 3.33 12.90
N MET A 154 1.49 4.53 12.38
CA MET A 154 2.25 5.18 11.31
C MET A 154 3.51 5.91 11.81
N ASN A 155 4.56 5.94 10.99
CA ASN A 155 5.68 6.85 11.11
C ASN A 155 5.40 8.16 10.39
N GLU A 156 4.75 8.07 9.22
CA GLU A 156 4.32 9.23 8.46
C GLU A 156 2.89 9.03 7.95
N ASP A 157 2.05 10.02 8.16
CA ASP A 157 0.65 10.10 7.73
C ASP A 157 0.41 11.52 7.19
N LYS A 158 0.30 11.66 5.86
CA LYS A 158 0.30 12.95 5.16
C LYS A 158 -0.89 13.08 4.22
N PHE A 159 -1.84 13.94 4.61
CA PHE A 159 -2.78 14.52 3.66
C PHE A 159 -2.10 15.67 2.92
N VAL A 160 -2.30 15.73 1.59
CA VAL A 160 -1.85 16.82 0.71
C VAL A 160 -2.97 17.19 -0.26
N GLU A 161 -2.90 18.39 -0.85
CA GLU A 161 -4.00 18.93 -1.65
C GLU A 161 -4.00 18.40 -3.10
N THR A 162 -2.87 17.89 -3.59
CA THR A 162 -2.70 17.53 -5.00
C THR A 162 -2.09 16.14 -5.19
N ASP A 163 -2.44 15.50 -6.30
CA ASP A 163 -1.84 14.22 -6.70
C ASP A 163 -0.34 14.36 -7.08
N GLU A 164 0.10 15.54 -7.48
CA GLU A 164 1.52 15.85 -7.67
C GLU A 164 2.32 15.75 -6.37
N GLU A 165 1.79 16.30 -5.29
CA GLU A 165 2.40 16.21 -3.96
C GLU A 165 2.39 14.77 -3.45
N VAL A 166 1.32 14.01 -3.72
CA VAL A 166 1.27 12.56 -3.43
C VAL A 166 2.41 11.83 -4.13
N CYS A 167 2.62 12.10 -5.44
CA CYS A 167 3.71 11.49 -6.21
C CYS A 167 5.08 11.82 -5.60
N GLN A 168 5.33 13.07 -5.20
CA GLN A 168 6.59 13.48 -4.59
C GLN A 168 6.85 12.78 -3.25
N LEU A 169 5.84 12.69 -2.38
CA LEU A 169 5.94 11.95 -1.12
C LEU A 169 6.10 10.45 -1.36
N GLY A 170 5.42 9.89 -2.36
CA GLY A 170 5.57 8.50 -2.76
C GLY A 170 7.00 8.16 -3.12
N LEU A 171 7.68 8.97 -3.92
CA LEU A 171 9.10 8.82 -4.26
C LEU A 171 10.01 8.87 -3.02
N GLU A 172 9.66 9.68 -2.00
CA GLU A 172 10.42 9.69 -0.73
C GLU A 172 10.19 8.38 0.04
N TYR A 173 8.94 7.86 0.08
CA TYR A 173 8.63 6.64 0.81
C TYR A 173 9.24 5.39 0.16
N GLU A 174 9.34 5.34 -1.16
CA GLU A 174 10.00 4.24 -1.87
C GLU A 174 11.47 4.05 -1.51
N LYS A 175 12.11 5.04 -0.88
CA LYS A 175 13.51 4.94 -0.47
C LYS A 175 13.71 3.92 0.65
N ASP A 176 12.81 3.87 1.64
CA ASP A 176 13.04 3.07 2.85
C ASP A 176 11.78 2.63 3.62
N ALA A 177 10.56 2.97 3.17
CA ALA A 177 9.36 2.49 3.85
C ALA A 177 9.26 0.96 3.79
N THR A 178 8.93 0.32 4.90
CA THR A 178 8.62 -1.11 4.96
C THR A 178 7.27 -1.40 4.33
N LEU A 179 6.28 -0.54 4.62
CA LEU A 179 4.97 -0.54 3.97
C LEU A 179 4.56 0.90 3.70
N ALA A 180 4.29 1.24 2.45
CA ALA A 180 3.77 2.55 2.06
C ALA A 180 2.42 2.42 1.36
N PHE A 181 1.52 3.37 1.62
CA PHE A 181 0.28 3.57 0.88
C PHE A 181 0.32 4.94 0.20
N ILE A 182 0.26 4.95 -1.13
CA ILE A 182 0.33 6.13 -1.98
C ILE A 182 -1.00 6.23 -2.71
N TYR A 183 -1.86 7.16 -2.27
CA TYR A 183 -3.23 7.26 -2.75
C TYR A 183 -3.46 8.54 -3.54
N PHE A 184 -4.01 8.38 -4.74
CA PHE A 184 -4.40 9.45 -5.66
C PHE A 184 -5.93 9.55 -5.73
N SER A 185 -6.47 10.76 -5.58
CA SER A 185 -7.90 11.03 -5.62
C SER A 185 -8.50 11.01 -7.04
N GLN A 186 -7.66 11.04 -8.07
CA GLN A 186 -8.06 10.85 -9.44
C GLN A 186 -8.06 9.35 -9.81
N PRO A 187 -8.86 8.94 -10.81
CA PRO A 187 -9.71 9.75 -11.69
C PRO A 187 -11.13 10.02 -11.14
N ASP A 188 -11.44 9.63 -9.90
CA ASP A 188 -12.78 9.76 -9.30
C ASP A 188 -13.30 11.21 -9.34
N SER A 189 -12.49 12.17 -8.93
CA SER A 189 -12.89 13.59 -8.93
C SER A 189 -13.25 14.08 -10.31
N THR A 190 -12.55 13.64 -11.36
CA THR A 190 -12.93 13.98 -12.75
C THR A 190 -14.20 13.25 -13.17
N GLY A 191 -14.37 11.99 -12.77
CA GLY A 191 -15.58 11.20 -13.00
C GLY A 191 -16.82 11.92 -12.47
N HIS A 192 -16.81 12.38 -11.22
CA HIS A 192 -17.92 13.13 -10.63
C HIS A 192 -18.19 14.47 -11.32
N ASN A 193 -17.17 15.20 -11.67
CA ASN A 193 -17.32 16.54 -12.26
C ASN A 193 -17.74 16.48 -13.72
N ILE A 194 -17.15 15.60 -14.52
CA ILE A 194 -17.26 15.54 -15.97
C ILE A 194 -18.00 14.27 -16.42
N GLY A 195 -17.58 13.10 -15.92
CA GLY A 195 -18.15 11.79 -16.24
C GLY A 195 -17.08 10.72 -16.48
N TRP A 196 -17.40 9.49 -16.08
CA TRP A 196 -16.59 8.30 -16.39
C TRP A 196 -16.61 8.04 -17.90
N GLY A 197 -15.45 7.66 -18.46
CA GLY A 197 -15.30 7.37 -19.89
C GLY A 197 -15.27 8.59 -20.81
N THR A 198 -15.27 9.81 -20.28
CA THR A 198 -15.04 11.03 -21.06
C THR A 198 -13.57 11.21 -21.41
N GLN A 199 -13.26 12.09 -22.36
CA GLN A 199 -11.88 12.38 -22.73
C GLN A 199 -11.08 12.94 -21.53
N GLU A 200 -11.71 13.81 -20.75
CA GLU A 200 -11.11 14.42 -19.55
C GLU A 200 -10.81 13.37 -18.48
N TYR A 201 -11.67 12.36 -18.34
CA TYR A 201 -11.42 11.23 -17.45
C TYR A 201 -10.17 10.43 -17.91
N TYR A 202 -10.07 10.13 -19.19
CA TYR A 202 -8.89 9.45 -19.74
C TYR A 202 -7.62 10.32 -19.67
N ASP A 203 -7.73 11.63 -19.80
CA ASP A 203 -6.60 12.56 -19.65
C ASP A 203 -6.12 12.60 -18.18
N ALA A 204 -7.03 12.52 -17.20
CA ALA A 204 -6.68 12.37 -15.79
C ALA A 204 -5.94 11.03 -15.55
N VAL A 205 -6.43 9.92 -16.11
CA VAL A 205 -5.75 8.62 -16.03
C VAL A 205 -4.37 8.65 -16.67
N LYS A 206 -4.20 9.32 -17.83
CA LYS A 206 -2.87 9.48 -18.46
C LYS A 206 -1.89 10.28 -17.59
N LYS A 207 -2.38 11.30 -16.89
CA LYS A 207 -1.57 12.04 -15.92
C LYS A 207 -1.10 11.15 -14.79
N LEU A 208 -1.98 10.33 -14.23
CA LEU A 208 -1.65 9.34 -13.20
C LEU A 208 -0.69 8.26 -13.72
N ASP A 209 -0.82 7.83 -14.99
CA ASP A 209 0.14 6.91 -15.60
C ASP A 209 1.56 7.52 -15.63
N GLY A 210 1.66 8.85 -15.83
CA GLY A 210 2.92 9.57 -15.73
C GLY A 210 3.51 9.56 -14.31
N PHE A 211 2.69 9.67 -13.27
CA PHE A 211 3.14 9.54 -11.87
C PHE A 211 3.55 8.10 -11.55
N LEU A 212 2.76 7.13 -11.97
CA LEU A 212 3.12 5.72 -11.86
C LEU A 212 4.48 5.44 -12.52
N GLY A 213 4.73 6.04 -13.71
CA GLY A 213 6.00 5.94 -14.40
C GLY A 213 7.17 6.41 -13.53
N GLN A 214 7.06 7.56 -12.89
CA GLN A 214 8.10 8.10 -12.01
C GLN A 214 8.40 7.15 -10.84
N LEU A 215 7.35 6.60 -10.19
CA LEU A 215 7.48 5.63 -9.10
C LEU A 215 8.18 4.34 -9.58
N LEU A 216 7.71 3.76 -10.68
CA LEU A 216 8.32 2.54 -11.23
C LEU A 216 9.76 2.75 -11.71
N ASP A 217 10.07 3.90 -12.32
CA ASP A 217 11.41 4.24 -12.79
C ASP A 217 12.40 4.40 -11.63
N TYR A 218 11.97 4.99 -10.51
CA TYR A 218 12.80 5.07 -9.31
C TYR A 218 13.16 3.66 -8.79
N LEU A 219 12.18 2.77 -8.67
CA LEU A 219 12.41 1.40 -8.22
C LEU A 219 13.33 0.62 -9.18
N GLU A 220 13.12 0.77 -10.49
CA GLU A 220 13.96 0.10 -11.51
C GLU A 220 15.40 0.62 -11.49
N ALA A 221 15.59 1.95 -11.45
CA ALA A 221 16.91 2.58 -11.43
C ALA A 221 17.74 2.24 -10.19
N ASN A 222 17.09 1.89 -9.08
CA ASN A 222 17.71 1.55 -7.82
C ASN A 222 17.71 0.04 -7.50
N ASN A 223 17.36 -0.81 -8.48
CA ASN A 223 17.23 -2.27 -8.34
C ASN A 223 16.29 -2.71 -7.20
N ARG A 224 15.30 -1.89 -6.85
CA ARG A 224 14.40 -2.13 -5.72
C ARG A 224 13.38 -3.24 -5.98
N PHE A 225 13.13 -3.62 -7.22
CA PHE A 225 12.24 -4.75 -7.53
C PHE A 225 12.78 -6.11 -7.06
N GLU A 226 14.06 -6.20 -6.66
CA GLU A 226 14.62 -7.43 -6.09
C GLU A 226 14.09 -7.72 -4.67
N ASP A 227 13.69 -6.69 -3.92
CA ASP A 227 13.22 -6.80 -2.55
C ASP A 227 11.92 -6.02 -2.25
N THR A 228 11.27 -5.49 -3.28
CA THR A 228 10.01 -4.72 -3.18
C THR A 228 8.90 -5.40 -3.96
N VAL A 229 7.72 -5.46 -3.36
CA VAL A 229 6.47 -5.78 -4.05
C VAL A 229 5.63 -4.51 -4.17
N VAL A 230 5.30 -4.15 -5.40
CA VAL A 230 4.34 -3.08 -5.70
C VAL A 230 2.98 -3.70 -5.94
N MET A 231 1.96 -3.21 -5.26
CA MET A 231 0.56 -3.56 -5.51
C MET A 231 -0.18 -2.31 -5.96
N PHE A 232 -0.83 -2.40 -7.10
CA PHE A 232 -1.74 -1.38 -7.59
C PHE A 232 -3.18 -1.83 -7.36
N VAL A 233 -4.03 -0.92 -6.88
CA VAL A 233 -5.45 -1.20 -6.66
C VAL A 233 -6.28 0.06 -6.91
N SER A 234 -7.50 -0.10 -7.45
CA SER A 234 -8.55 0.90 -7.31
C SER A 234 -9.70 0.34 -6.47
N ASP A 235 -10.38 1.19 -5.78
CA ASP A 235 -11.46 0.80 -4.86
C ASP A 235 -12.75 0.44 -5.59
N HIS A 236 -13.18 1.23 -6.56
CA HIS A 236 -14.36 1.02 -7.40
C HIS A 236 -14.16 1.64 -8.79
N GLY A 237 -15.12 1.49 -9.66
CA GLY A 237 -15.28 2.25 -10.88
C GLY A 237 -16.44 3.24 -10.76
N GLY A 238 -17.09 3.56 -11.88
CA GLY A 238 -18.25 4.44 -11.90
C GLY A 238 -18.92 4.45 -13.26
N ILE A 239 -20.07 5.08 -13.34
CA ILE A 239 -20.86 5.22 -14.57
C ILE A 239 -21.47 6.62 -14.61
N GLU A 240 -21.56 7.21 -15.80
CA GLU A 240 -22.02 8.60 -15.97
C GLU A 240 -21.22 9.55 -15.07
N LYS A 241 -21.83 10.10 -14.01
CA LYS A 241 -21.19 11.00 -13.03
C LYS A 241 -21.28 10.47 -11.60
N GLY A 242 -21.43 9.16 -11.42
CA GLY A 242 -21.62 8.58 -10.10
C GLY A 242 -21.12 7.15 -9.98
N HIS A 243 -21.19 6.68 -8.76
CA HIS A 243 -20.91 5.31 -8.34
C HIS A 243 -21.68 5.00 -7.05
N GLY A 244 -21.55 3.80 -6.50
CA GLY A 244 -22.26 3.36 -5.30
C GLY A 244 -23.34 2.32 -5.59
N GLY A 245 -23.54 2.02 -6.87
CA GLY A 245 -24.45 0.98 -7.35
C GLY A 245 -23.80 -0.39 -7.45
N GLU A 246 -24.43 -1.24 -8.25
CA GLU A 246 -24.08 -2.65 -8.39
C GLU A 246 -23.79 -3.06 -9.86
N THR A 247 -23.62 -2.07 -10.74
CA THR A 247 -23.21 -2.37 -12.13
C THR A 247 -21.77 -2.82 -12.16
N MET A 248 -21.37 -3.58 -13.19
CA MET A 248 -19.99 -4.05 -13.31
C MET A 248 -19.01 -2.90 -13.57
N GLU A 249 -19.48 -1.83 -14.20
CA GLU A 249 -18.73 -0.58 -14.38
C GLU A 249 -18.35 0.07 -13.04
N GLU A 250 -19.19 -0.05 -12.03
CA GLU A 250 -18.95 0.45 -10.67
C GLU A 250 -18.18 -0.56 -9.81
N MET A 251 -18.42 -1.85 -10.01
CA MET A 251 -17.96 -2.92 -9.12
C MET A 251 -16.61 -3.52 -9.53
N GLU A 252 -16.24 -3.51 -10.81
CA GLU A 252 -14.99 -4.08 -11.29
C GLU A 252 -13.90 -3.01 -11.41
N ALA A 253 -12.78 -3.25 -10.73
CA ALA A 253 -11.64 -2.36 -10.69
C ALA A 253 -10.33 -3.13 -10.84
N PRO A 254 -9.24 -2.51 -11.36
CA PRO A 254 -7.97 -3.19 -11.53
C PRO A 254 -7.30 -3.52 -10.19
N PHE A 255 -6.61 -4.68 -10.17
CA PHE A 255 -5.66 -5.08 -9.14
C PHE A 255 -4.45 -5.71 -9.81
N MET A 256 -3.25 -5.24 -9.48
CA MET A 256 -2.01 -5.68 -10.09
C MET A 256 -0.90 -5.81 -9.06
N ILE A 257 0.03 -6.72 -9.30
CA ILE A 257 1.18 -6.97 -8.43
C ILE A 257 2.43 -7.05 -9.29
N LEU A 258 3.49 -6.35 -8.91
CA LEU A 258 4.79 -6.36 -9.60
C LEU A 258 5.93 -6.46 -8.59
N GLY A 259 7.05 -7.07 -8.98
CA GLY A 259 8.29 -7.07 -8.20
C GLY A 259 8.67 -8.44 -7.63
N CYS A 260 9.23 -8.44 -6.43
CA CYS A 260 9.87 -9.59 -5.81
C CYS A 260 8.98 -10.83 -5.78
N GLY A 261 9.41 -11.90 -6.43
CA GLY A 261 8.71 -13.20 -6.44
C GLY A 261 7.41 -13.26 -7.25
N VAL A 262 7.01 -12.18 -7.93
CA VAL A 262 5.79 -12.13 -8.73
C VAL A 262 5.94 -12.93 -10.02
N LYS A 263 4.92 -13.69 -10.38
CA LYS A 263 4.80 -14.41 -11.64
C LYS A 263 3.94 -13.61 -12.61
N PRO A 264 4.48 -13.11 -13.72
CA PRO A 264 3.70 -12.38 -14.70
C PRO A 264 2.54 -13.20 -15.30
N GLY A 265 1.40 -12.55 -15.49
CA GLY A 265 0.22 -13.12 -16.14
C GLY A 265 -1.10 -12.64 -15.56
N GLU A 266 -2.18 -13.02 -16.20
CA GLU A 266 -3.52 -12.70 -15.69
C GLU A 266 -3.84 -13.52 -14.44
N ILE A 267 -4.33 -12.86 -13.39
CA ILE A 267 -4.86 -13.50 -12.18
C ILE A 267 -6.23 -14.06 -12.52
N THR A 268 -6.37 -15.38 -12.52
CA THR A 268 -7.63 -16.08 -12.80
C THR A 268 -8.47 -16.34 -11.57
N ASP A 269 -7.93 -16.12 -10.38
CA ASP A 269 -8.67 -16.18 -9.12
C ASP A 269 -9.70 -15.04 -9.05
N VAL A 270 -10.79 -15.30 -8.35
CA VAL A 270 -11.71 -14.22 -7.96
C VAL A 270 -11.02 -13.39 -6.89
N VAL A 271 -10.83 -12.10 -7.18
CA VAL A 271 -10.23 -11.12 -6.28
C VAL A 271 -11.31 -10.18 -5.76
N ALA A 272 -11.38 -9.99 -4.46
CA ALA A 272 -12.23 -9.00 -3.81
C ALA A 272 -11.39 -7.96 -3.07
N GLY A 273 -11.96 -6.79 -2.77
CA GLY A 273 -11.23 -5.70 -2.11
C GLY A 273 -10.53 -6.14 -0.82
N TYR A 274 -11.17 -6.97 0.01
CA TYR A 274 -10.60 -7.46 1.27
C TYR A 274 -9.41 -8.44 1.10
N ASP A 275 -9.16 -8.98 -0.10
CA ASP A 275 -8.02 -9.86 -0.38
C ASP A 275 -6.70 -9.09 -0.44
N VAL A 276 -6.76 -7.77 -0.64
CA VAL A 276 -5.57 -6.91 -0.76
C VAL A 276 -4.78 -6.89 0.56
N ALA A 277 -5.43 -6.56 1.70
CA ALA A 277 -4.76 -6.60 3.01
C ALA A 277 -4.18 -7.98 3.32
N ALA A 278 -4.92 -9.05 3.01
CA ALA A 278 -4.45 -10.42 3.22
C ALA A 278 -3.23 -10.76 2.34
N THR A 279 -3.18 -10.24 1.11
CA THR A 279 -2.04 -10.42 0.21
C THR A 279 -0.82 -9.64 0.70
N ILE A 280 -0.99 -8.39 1.15
CA ILE A 280 0.08 -7.61 1.79
C ILE A 280 0.62 -8.36 3.03
N ALA A 281 -0.29 -8.83 3.91
CA ALA A 281 0.09 -9.58 5.10
C ALA A 281 0.89 -10.84 4.75
N TRP A 282 0.46 -11.60 3.74
CA TRP A 282 1.18 -12.78 3.29
C TRP A 282 2.57 -12.42 2.74
N VAL A 283 2.68 -11.41 1.87
CA VAL A 283 3.96 -10.94 1.34
C VAL A 283 4.91 -10.54 2.47
N MET A 284 4.40 -9.89 3.50
CA MET A 284 5.19 -9.46 4.67
C MET A 284 5.39 -10.57 5.72
N GLY A 285 4.82 -11.77 5.56
CA GLY A 285 4.89 -12.82 6.58
C GLY A 285 4.15 -12.48 7.87
N ILE A 286 3.13 -11.65 7.78
CA ILE A 286 2.23 -11.27 8.87
C ILE A 286 1.08 -12.28 8.94
N THR A 287 0.76 -12.78 10.13
CA THR A 287 -0.45 -13.60 10.33
C THR A 287 -1.69 -12.71 10.25
N PRO A 288 -2.63 -12.96 9.32
CA PRO A 288 -3.86 -12.17 9.23
C PRO A 288 -4.66 -12.21 10.52
N HIS A 289 -5.33 -11.09 10.85
CA HIS A 289 -6.22 -11.05 12.01
C HIS A 289 -7.42 -11.97 11.81
N GLN A 290 -7.88 -12.65 12.86
CA GLN A 290 -9.01 -13.60 12.81
C GLN A 290 -10.33 -12.99 12.31
N ALA A 291 -10.51 -11.68 12.47
CA ALA A 291 -11.69 -10.95 11.98
C ALA A 291 -11.66 -10.69 10.48
N TRP A 292 -10.51 -10.82 9.81
CA TRP A 292 -10.39 -10.65 8.37
C TRP A 292 -11.10 -11.77 7.60
N ARG A 293 -11.53 -11.45 6.39
CA ARG A 293 -12.20 -12.39 5.46
C ARG A 293 -11.40 -12.58 4.17
N GLY A 294 -10.45 -11.69 3.92
CA GLY A 294 -9.57 -11.75 2.76
C GLY A 294 -8.69 -12.99 2.74
N ARG A 295 -8.37 -13.43 1.54
CA ARG A 295 -7.42 -14.50 1.24
C ARG A 295 -6.28 -13.94 0.42
N ALA A 296 -5.05 -14.30 0.75
CA ALA A 296 -3.90 -13.89 -0.05
C ALA A 296 -3.97 -14.48 -1.46
N ILE A 297 -3.70 -13.66 -2.48
CA ILE A 297 -3.66 -14.05 -3.89
C ILE A 297 -2.28 -14.67 -4.19
N THR A 298 -2.02 -15.84 -3.61
CA THR A 298 -0.72 -16.52 -3.71
C THR A 298 -0.41 -17.04 -5.11
N SER A 299 -1.43 -17.25 -5.95
CA SER A 299 -1.29 -17.65 -7.36
C SER A 299 -0.54 -16.61 -8.21
N ALA A 300 -0.52 -15.35 -7.77
CA ALA A 300 0.26 -14.27 -8.40
C ALA A 300 1.77 -14.41 -8.19
N PHE A 301 2.22 -15.39 -7.42
CA PHE A 301 3.64 -15.57 -7.07
C PHE A 301 4.17 -16.92 -7.57
N GLY A 302 5.45 -16.98 -7.92
CA GLY A 302 6.11 -18.11 -8.56
C GLY A 302 6.57 -19.21 -7.59
N LYS A 303 5.71 -19.64 -6.64
CA LYS A 303 6.02 -20.77 -5.74
C LYS A 303 5.17 -21.98 -6.03
#